data_f83360fa4de5421df92560d7611cea44
#
_entry.id   f83360fa4de5421df92560d7611cea44
#
_cell.length_a   1.000
_cell.length_b   1.000
_cell.length_c   1.000
_cell.angle_alpha   90.00
_cell.angle_beta   90.00
_cell.angle_gamma   90.00
#
_symmetry.space_group_name_H-M   'P 1'
#
loop_
_entity.id
_entity.type
_entity.pdbx_description
1 polymer ?
#
loop_
_entity_poly.entity_id
_entity_poly.type
_entity_poly.pdbx_seq_one_letter_code
_entity_poly.pdbx_strand_id
1 'polypeptide(L)'
;HIMLTQIINGKIFTPQGWLDEGSVLMRDNKILEVTNCDLALIGANLIDAKGMYIVPGFVCMHAHGGGGHDFTECTEEAFRTAVKAHQRHGATSIFPTLSSSPFSEIRKAVSICEKLMKEKDSPVLGLHVEGPYLNPKMAGGQFAGKVKNPDKEEYTSLLDETNCIKRWDSSPELPGALEFAGYLRSKGIVAAISHTEAEYDGIKAAYEAGYTHAAHFYNAMPGFHKRREYKYEGTVESVYLTDGMTIELIADGIHLPSTILRLAYKLKGVSHTCLVTDALAYAAAEGVEITDPNVIIEDGVCTVSYTHLRAHETSLHLV
;
A
#
# COMPACT_ATOMS: atom_id res chain seq x y z
N HIS A 1 -25.47 -25.34 -3.12
CA HIS A 1 -24.57 -26.23 -3.88
C HIS A 1 -23.14 -25.90 -3.49
N ILE A 2 -22.38 -26.90 -3.04
CA ILE A 2 -20.94 -26.78 -2.81
C ILE A 2 -20.30 -26.74 -4.21
N MET A 3 -19.61 -25.64 -4.52
CA MET A 3 -18.92 -25.49 -5.79
C MET A 3 -17.45 -25.88 -5.61
N LEU A 4 -17.03 -26.98 -6.25
CA LEU A 4 -15.63 -27.34 -6.36
C LEU A 4 -15.05 -26.71 -7.63
N THR A 5 -13.90 -26.07 -7.52
CA THR A 5 -13.13 -25.54 -8.63
C THR A 5 -11.71 -26.10 -8.56
N GLN A 6 -11.19 -26.54 -9.68
CA GLN A 6 -9.83 -27.04 -9.80
C GLN A 6 -9.09 -26.29 -10.90
N ILE A 7 -7.93 -25.74 -10.57
CA ILE A 7 -7.02 -25.12 -11.54
C ILE A 7 -5.97 -26.18 -11.88
N ILE A 8 -5.81 -26.48 -13.15
CA ILE A 8 -4.90 -27.50 -13.68
C ILE A 8 -3.96 -26.91 -14.74
N ASN A 9 -2.96 -27.69 -15.12
CA ASN A 9 -2.05 -27.40 -16.24
C ASN A 9 -1.33 -26.04 -16.07
N GLY A 10 -0.76 -25.81 -14.89
CA GLY A 10 0.02 -24.60 -14.60
C GLY A 10 1.18 -24.84 -13.66
N LYS A 11 2.13 -23.90 -13.65
CA LYS A 11 3.26 -23.91 -12.75
C LYS A 11 2.87 -23.18 -11.45
N ILE A 12 2.82 -23.92 -10.33
CA ILE A 12 2.26 -23.44 -9.06
C ILE A 12 3.37 -22.96 -8.13
N PHE A 13 3.22 -21.75 -7.62
CA PHE A 13 4.07 -21.24 -6.54
C PHE A 13 3.53 -21.66 -5.18
N THR A 14 4.38 -22.30 -4.36
CA THR A 14 4.05 -22.71 -2.98
C THR A 14 5.09 -22.18 -1.99
N PRO A 15 4.79 -22.20 -0.68
CA PRO A 15 5.79 -21.83 0.34
C PRO A 15 7.07 -22.71 0.29
N GLN A 16 6.98 -23.93 -0.27
CA GLN A 16 8.10 -24.86 -0.43
C GLN A 16 8.80 -24.73 -1.78
N GLY A 17 8.35 -23.82 -2.63
CA GLY A 17 8.89 -23.59 -3.97
C GLY A 17 7.89 -23.88 -5.09
N TRP A 18 8.39 -23.98 -6.31
CA TRP A 18 7.59 -24.22 -7.50
C TRP A 18 7.25 -25.69 -7.69
N LEU A 19 5.99 -25.94 -8.05
CA LEU A 19 5.55 -27.21 -8.61
C LEU A 19 5.38 -27.02 -10.12
N ASP A 20 6.15 -27.76 -10.93
CA ASP A 20 6.10 -27.65 -12.39
C ASP A 20 4.82 -28.27 -12.97
N GLU A 21 4.26 -29.24 -12.28
CA GLU A 21 2.99 -29.89 -12.59
C GLU A 21 2.16 -30.01 -11.31
N GLY A 22 0.85 -29.81 -11.41
CA GLY A 22 -0.01 -29.95 -10.25
C GLY A 22 -1.34 -29.25 -10.41
N SER A 23 -2.13 -29.28 -9.36
CA SER A 23 -3.42 -28.61 -9.33
C SER A 23 -3.71 -27.91 -8.02
N VAL A 24 -4.56 -26.89 -8.08
CA VAL A 24 -5.13 -26.21 -6.92
C VAL A 24 -6.61 -26.54 -6.87
N LEU A 25 -7.04 -27.22 -5.81
CA LEU A 25 -8.44 -27.53 -5.54
C LEU A 25 -9.01 -26.51 -4.56
N MET A 26 -10.13 -25.93 -4.94
CA MET A 26 -10.86 -24.95 -4.13
C MET A 26 -12.30 -25.42 -3.87
N ARG A 27 -12.81 -25.10 -2.70
CA ARG A 27 -14.22 -25.20 -2.37
C ARG A 27 -14.73 -23.78 -2.04
N ASP A 28 -15.70 -23.35 -2.83
CA ASP A 28 -16.20 -21.98 -2.79
C ASP A 28 -15.02 -20.98 -2.94
N ASN A 29 -14.67 -20.24 -1.90
CA ASN A 29 -13.58 -19.27 -1.90
C ASN A 29 -12.34 -19.69 -1.08
N LYS A 30 -12.19 -20.99 -0.77
CA LYS A 30 -11.06 -21.49 0.03
C LYS A 30 -10.28 -22.55 -0.71
N ILE A 31 -8.96 -22.45 -0.65
CA ILE A 31 -8.06 -23.51 -1.11
C ILE A 31 -8.21 -24.68 -0.15
N LEU A 32 -8.55 -25.85 -0.70
CA LEU A 32 -8.61 -27.11 0.03
C LEU A 32 -7.28 -27.85 -0.04
N GLU A 33 -6.69 -27.86 -1.22
CA GLU A 33 -5.47 -28.64 -1.47
C GLU A 33 -4.67 -28.05 -2.63
N VAL A 34 -3.36 -28.11 -2.50
CA VAL A 34 -2.40 -27.90 -3.57
C VAL A 34 -1.61 -29.20 -3.70
N THR A 35 -1.67 -29.82 -4.85
CA THR A 35 -1.09 -31.15 -5.09
C THR A 35 -0.21 -31.15 -6.33
N ASN A 36 0.76 -32.03 -6.38
CA ASN A 36 1.59 -32.30 -7.55
C ASN A 36 0.89 -33.25 -8.56
N CYS A 37 -0.39 -33.54 -8.37
CA CYS A 37 -1.20 -34.31 -9.28
C CYS A 37 -2.08 -33.42 -10.13
N ASP A 38 -1.98 -33.54 -11.43
CA ASP A 38 -2.72 -32.71 -12.42
C ASP A 38 -3.95 -33.44 -12.99
N LEU A 39 -4.46 -34.45 -12.29
CA LEU A 39 -5.66 -35.19 -12.70
C LEU A 39 -6.91 -34.35 -12.44
N ALA A 40 -7.73 -34.19 -13.48
CA ALA A 40 -9.01 -33.51 -13.39
C ALA A 40 -10.00 -34.29 -12.53
N LEU A 41 -10.58 -33.61 -11.53
CA LEU A 41 -11.62 -34.16 -10.68
C LEU A 41 -12.98 -34.12 -11.38
N ILE A 42 -13.66 -35.28 -11.39
CA ILE A 42 -15.02 -35.38 -11.94
C ILE A 42 -15.96 -34.55 -11.08
N GLY A 43 -16.72 -33.63 -11.71
CA GLY A 43 -17.69 -32.77 -11.05
C GLY A 43 -17.14 -31.47 -10.51
N ALA A 44 -15.85 -31.19 -10.67
CA ALA A 44 -15.28 -29.88 -10.40
C ALA A 44 -15.40 -28.95 -11.63
N ASN A 45 -15.55 -27.66 -11.38
CA ASN A 45 -15.35 -26.63 -12.40
C ASN A 45 -13.85 -26.53 -12.69
N LEU A 46 -13.44 -26.88 -13.92
CA LEU A 46 -12.04 -26.88 -14.31
C LEU A 46 -11.61 -25.52 -14.89
N ILE A 47 -10.49 -25.02 -14.42
CA ILE A 47 -9.79 -23.88 -14.99
C ILE A 47 -8.45 -24.41 -15.51
N ASP A 48 -8.28 -24.38 -16.82
CA ASP A 48 -7.02 -24.73 -17.47
C ASP A 48 -6.09 -23.51 -17.50
N ALA A 49 -4.99 -23.57 -16.76
CA ALA A 49 -4.00 -22.51 -16.74
C ALA A 49 -3.10 -22.47 -17.99
N LYS A 50 -3.22 -23.44 -18.90
CA LYS A 50 -2.51 -23.47 -20.20
C LYS A 50 -0.99 -23.25 -20.08
N GLY A 51 -0.39 -23.82 -19.07
CA GLY A 51 1.05 -23.68 -18.79
C GLY A 51 1.45 -22.37 -18.11
N MET A 52 0.50 -21.50 -17.78
CA MET A 52 0.77 -20.25 -17.08
C MET A 52 1.11 -20.49 -15.61
N TYR A 53 1.63 -19.44 -14.97
CA TYR A 53 1.90 -19.45 -13.53
C TYR A 53 0.59 -19.37 -12.73
N ILE A 54 0.51 -20.18 -11.68
CA ILE A 54 -0.54 -20.15 -10.68
C ILE A 54 0.10 -19.66 -9.38
N VAL A 55 -0.28 -18.47 -8.94
CA VAL A 55 0.27 -17.82 -7.75
C VAL A 55 -0.86 -17.29 -6.87
N PRO A 56 -0.60 -17.07 -5.56
CA PRO A 56 -1.54 -16.31 -4.73
C PRO A 56 -1.80 -14.94 -5.32
N GLY A 57 -3.04 -14.46 -5.26
CA GLY A 57 -3.35 -13.09 -5.65
C GLY A 57 -2.60 -12.06 -4.80
N PHE A 58 -2.27 -10.93 -5.40
CA PHE A 58 -1.56 -9.87 -4.69
C PHE A 58 -2.45 -9.15 -3.68
N VAL A 59 -1.84 -8.72 -2.57
CA VAL A 59 -2.46 -7.84 -1.59
C VAL A 59 -1.91 -6.44 -1.81
N CYS A 60 -2.74 -5.54 -2.33
CA CYS A 60 -2.37 -4.14 -2.54
C CYS A 60 -2.62 -3.35 -1.25
N MET A 61 -1.56 -2.99 -0.55
CA MET A 61 -1.66 -2.31 0.75
C MET A 61 -1.56 -0.78 0.64
N HIS A 62 -1.13 -0.25 -0.50
CA HIS A 62 -0.94 1.18 -0.73
C HIS A 62 -1.20 1.51 -2.20
N ALA A 63 -2.31 2.16 -2.48
CA ALA A 63 -2.66 2.69 -3.79
C ALA A 63 -3.74 3.78 -3.64
N HIS A 64 -3.49 4.94 -4.24
CA HIS A 64 -4.38 6.10 -4.18
C HIS A 64 -5.48 6.08 -5.23
N GLY A 65 -5.30 5.33 -6.30
CA GLY A 65 -6.28 5.26 -7.38
C GLY A 65 -5.89 4.32 -8.50
N GLY A 66 -6.60 4.42 -9.61
CA GLY A 66 -6.38 3.70 -10.84
C GLY A 66 -7.57 3.80 -11.79
N GLY A 67 -7.36 3.50 -13.06
CA GLY A 67 -8.43 3.52 -14.06
C GLY A 67 -9.07 4.89 -14.28
N GLY A 68 -8.35 5.97 -13.96
CA GLY A 68 -8.81 7.35 -14.10
C GLY A 68 -9.48 7.94 -12.86
N HIS A 69 -9.50 7.23 -11.74
CA HIS A 69 -10.13 7.69 -10.50
C HIS A 69 -9.21 7.59 -9.29
N ASP A 70 -9.35 8.56 -8.38
CA ASP A 70 -8.65 8.63 -7.10
C ASP A 70 -9.64 8.34 -5.95
N PHE A 71 -9.18 7.63 -4.91
CA PHE A 71 -10.03 7.32 -3.76
C PHE A 71 -10.42 8.57 -2.95
N THR A 72 -9.64 9.67 -3.05
CA THR A 72 -9.99 10.95 -2.43
C THR A 72 -11.16 11.67 -3.09
N GLU A 73 -11.63 11.21 -4.24
CA GLU A 73 -12.90 11.67 -4.82
C GLU A 73 -14.10 11.32 -3.92
N CYS A 74 -13.93 10.35 -3.01
CA CYS A 74 -14.95 9.92 -2.06
C CYS A 74 -16.30 9.62 -2.71
N THR A 75 -16.28 8.97 -3.87
CA THR A 75 -17.47 8.46 -4.57
C THR A 75 -17.40 6.94 -4.71
N GLU A 76 -18.56 6.28 -4.71
CA GLU A 76 -18.61 4.83 -4.91
C GLU A 76 -18.08 4.42 -6.29
N GLU A 77 -18.34 5.23 -7.31
CA GLU A 77 -17.86 5.03 -8.68
C GLU A 77 -16.33 5.02 -8.73
N ALA A 78 -15.67 6.01 -8.11
CA ALA A 78 -14.22 6.10 -8.03
C ALA A 78 -13.61 4.86 -7.35
N PHE A 79 -14.17 4.46 -6.19
CA PHE A 79 -13.71 3.27 -5.48
C PHE A 79 -13.83 2.02 -6.33
N ARG A 80 -14.99 1.78 -6.95
CA ARG A 80 -15.22 0.59 -7.78
C ARG A 80 -14.30 0.54 -9.00
N THR A 81 -14.12 1.68 -9.67
CA THR A 81 -13.29 1.77 -10.86
C THR A 81 -11.82 1.52 -10.53
N ALA A 82 -11.30 2.20 -9.51
CA ALA A 82 -9.91 2.01 -9.10
C ALA A 82 -9.64 0.60 -8.59
N VAL A 83 -10.51 0.04 -7.73
CA VAL A 83 -10.41 -1.34 -7.26
C VAL A 83 -10.40 -2.33 -8.42
N LYS A 84 -11.27 -2.14 -9.42
CA LYS A 84 -11.32 -3.02 -10.60
C LYS A 84 -10.06 -2.91 -11.46
N ALA A 85 -9.45 -1.72 -11.55
CA ALA A 85 -8.17 -1.56 -12.24
C ALA A 85 -7.09 -2.42 -11.58
N HIS A 86 -6.97 -2.41 -10.25
CA HIS A 86 -6.02 -3.27 -9.52
C HIS A 86 -6.33 -4.76 -9.65
N GLN A 87 -7.62 -5.16 -9.61
CA GLN A 87 -8.02 -6.55 -9.80
C GLN A 87 -7.61 -7.11 -11.17
N ARG A 88 -7.73 -6.30 -12.23
CA ARG A 88 -7.30 -6.70 -13.58
C ARG A 88 -5.80 -6.98 -13.67
N HIS A 89 -5.01 -6.43 -12.75
CA HIS A 89 -3.56 -6.61 -12.66
C HIS A 89 -3.15 -7.56 -11.52
N GLY A 90 -4.07 -8.39 -11.04
CA GLY A 90 -3.78 -9.51 -10.13
C GLY A 90 -3.91 -9.20 -8.65
N ALA A 91 -4.36 -8.00 -8.25
CA ALA A 91 -4.66 -7.71 -6.85
C ALA A 91 -6.01 -8.34 -6.47
N THR A 92 -5.98 -9.36 -5.63
CA THR A 92 -7.19 -10.02 -5.11
C THR A 92 -7.68 -9.44 -3.79
N SER A 93 -6.84 -8.60 -3.18
CA SER A 93 -7.14 -7.87 -1.94
C SER A 93 -6.55 -6.47 -2.02
N ILE A 94 -7.27 -5.47 -1.54
CA ILE A 94 -6.84 -4.07 -1.59
C ILE A 94 -7.28 -3.29 -0.36
N PHE A 95 -6.42 -2.37 0.06
CA PHE A 95 -6.72 -1.30 0.99
C PHE A 95 -6.70 0.03 0.22
N PRO A 96 -7.86 0.56 -0.22
CA PRO A 96 -7.93 1.88 -0.81
C PRO A 96 -7.25 2.91 0.08
N THR A 97 -6.38 3.75 -0.51
CA THR A 97 -5.57 4.72 0.22
C THR A 97 -6.07 6.14 -0.02
N LEU A 98 -6.36 6.85 1.07
CA LEU A 98 -6.64 8.29 1.01
C LEU A 98 -5.37 9.08 1.24
N SER A 99 -5.05 10.00 0.34
CA SER A 99 -4.11 11.09 0.61
C SER A 99 -4.67 12.03 1.68
N SER A 100 -3.81 12.92 2.20
CA SER A 100 -4.19 13.91 3.22
C SER A 100 -5.50 14.60 2.89
N SER A 101 -6.53 14.33 3.68
CA SER A 101 -7.91 14.76 3.45
C SER A 101 -8.54 15.29 4.75
N PRO A 102 -9.53 16.19 4.66
CA PRO A 102 -10.34 16.57 5.80
C PRO A 102 -11.09 15.36 6.39
N PHE A 103 -11.33 15.37 7.70
CA PHE A 103 -12.03 14.27 8.39
C PHE A 103 -13.44 14.00 7.84
N SER A 104 -14.11 15.01 7.33
CA SER A 104 -15.40 14.84 6.63
C SER A 104 -15.31 13.96 5.38
N GLU A 105 -14.20 14.07 4.63
CA GLU A 105 -13.91 13.22 3.47
C GLU A 105 -13.49 11.81 3.90
N ILE A 106 -12.66 11.71 4.93
CA ILE A 106 -12.28 10.39 5.49
C ILE A 106 -13.54 9.62 5.94
N ARG A 107 -14.50 10.27 6.60
CA ARG A 107 -15.77 9.64 6.98
C ARG A 107 -16.60 9.17 5.79
N LYS A 108 -16.63 9.93 4.70
CA LYS A 108 -17.30 9.51 3.45
C LYS A 108 -16.64 8.26 2.89
N ALA A 109 -15.31 8.25 2.79
CA ALA A 109 -14.55 7.12 2.31
C ALA A 109 -14.74 5.87 3.20
N VAL A 110 -14.76 6.03 4.53
CA VAL A 110 -15.09 4.96 5.47
C VAL A 110 -16.46 4.35 5.14
N SER A 111 -17.49 5.19 4.96
CA SER A 111 -18.83 4.70 4.64
C SER A 111 -18.88 3.90 3.34
N ILE A 112 -18.18 4.36 2.30
CA ILE A 112 -18.08 3.66 1.02
C ILE A 112 -17.32 2.33 1.20
N CYS A 113 -16.18 2.37 1.88
CA CYS A 113 -15.35 1.21 2.12
C CYS A 113 -16.11 0.12 2.91
N GLU A 114 -16.81 0.50 3.98
CA GLU A 114 -17.63 -0.43 4.77
C GLU A 114 -18.76 -1.07 3.96
N LYS A 115 -19.36 -0.33 3.03
CA LYS A 115 -20.33 -0.86 2.08
C LYS A 115 -19.71 -1.92 1.20
N LEU A 116 -18.56 -1.59 0.56
CA LEU A 116 -17.87 -2.49 -0.33
C LEU A 116 -17.35 -3.75 0.39
N MET A 117 -16.86 -3.64 1.62
CA MET A 117 -16.39 -4.77 2.42
C MET A 117 -17.49 -5.80 2.72
N LYS A 118 -18.75 -5.39 2.73
CA LYS A 118 -19.90 -6.28 2.99
C LYS A 118 -20.38 -7.03 1.75
N GLU A 119 -19.90 -6.64 0.58
CA GLU A 119 -20.28 -7.31 -0.67
C GLU A 119 -19.63 -8.69 -0.76
N LYS A 120 -20.36 -9.64 -1.33
CA LYS A 120 -19.82 -10.97 -1.58
C LYS A 120 -18.62 -10.87 -2.52
N ASP A 121 -17.56 -11.57 -2.17
CA ASP A 121 -16.31 -11.64 -2.95
C ASP A 121 -15.61 -10.30 -3.18
N SER A 122 -15.87 -9.32 -2.28
CA SER A 122 -15.20 -8.02 -2.33
C SER A 122 -13.69 -8.16 -2.08
N PRO A 123 -12.84 -7.53 -2.89
CA PRO A 123 -11.40 -7.48 -2.64
C PRO A 123 -11.03 -6.44 -1.58
N VAL A 124 -11.96 -5.56 -1.18
CA VAL A 124 -11.69 -4.47 -0.22
C VAL A 124 -11.66 -5.03 1.19
N LEU A 125 -10.51 -4.91 1.86
CA LEU A 125 -10.29 -5.43 3.22
C LEU A 125 -10.36 -4.37 4.31
N GLY A 126 -10.32 -3.11 3.94
CA GLY A 126 -10.30 -1.96 4.84
C GLY A 126 -9.78 -0.73 4.14
N LEU A 127 -9.67 0.36 4.88
CA LEU A 127 -9.17 1.64 4.39
C LEU A 127 -7.75 1.88 4.94
N HIS A 128 -6.89 2.39 4.07
CA HIS A 128 -5.61 3.00 4.43
C HIS A 128 -5.74 4.52 4.40
N VAL A 129 -5.26 5.19 5.43
CA VAL A 129 -5.26 6.65 5.53
C VAL A 129 -3.82 7.13 5.59
N GLU A 130 -3.36 7.84 4.57
CA GLU A 130 -2.05 8.47 4.52
C GLU A 130 -2.16 9.96 4.82
N GLY A 131 -1.78 10.34 6.02
CA GLY A 131 -1.99 11.70 6.52
C GLY A 131 -3.41 11.89 7.13
N PRO A 132 -3.83 13.12 7.41
CA PRO A 132 -3.15 14.41 7.20
C PRO A 132 -2.05 14.71 8.23
N TYR A 133 -1.69 13.78 9.09
CA TYR A 133 -0.70 13.95 10.16
C TYR A 133 0.72 13.74 9.64
N LEU A 134 1.12 14.58 8.67
CA LEU A 134 2.41 14.51 7.99
C LEU A 134 3.24 15.78 8.21
N ASN A 135 4.56 15.62 8.17
CA ASN A 135 5.50 16.72 8.27
C ASN A 135 5.44 17.59 7.00
N PRO A 136 5.07 18.88 7.10
CA PRO A 136 4.93 19.72 5.92
C PRO A 136 6.24 19.95 5.14
N LYS A 137 7.39 19.74 5.78
CA LYS A 137 8.70 19.81 5.10
C LYS A 137 8.96 18.59 4.20
N MET A 138 8.29 17.46 4.49
CA MET A 138 8.45 16.20 3.80
C MET A 138 7.19 15.82 3.01
N ALA A 139 6.31 16.79 2.75
CA ALA A 139 4.99 16.56 2.15
C ALA A 139 5.06 15.83 0.79
N GLY A 140 6.14 16.02 0.00
CA GLY A 140 6.29 15.34 -1.28
C GLY A 140 5.12 15.64 -2.22
N GLY A 141 4.43 14.60 -2.70
CA GLY A 141 3.21 14.71 -3.50
C GLY A 141 1.96 15.08 -2.71
N GLN A 142 2.01 15.09 -1.39
CA GLN A 142 0.90 15.54 -0.55
C GLN A 142 0.81 17.06 -0.58
N PHE A 143 -0.42 17.61 -0.58
CA PHE A 143 -0.60 19.05 -0.54
C PHE A 143 -0.27 19.60 0.86
N ALA A 144 0.84 20.33 0.98
CA ALA A 144 1.36 20.82 2.26
C ALA A 144 0.34 21.64 3.08
N GLY A 145 -0.61 22.31 2.44
CA GLY A 145 -1.69 23.04 3.10
C GLY A 145 -2.76 22.18 3.77
N LYS A 146 -2.77 20.87 3.51
CA LYS A 146 -3.71 19.92 4.11
C LYS A 146 -3.12 19.12 5.27
N VAL A 147 -1.80 19.19 5.49
CA VAL A 147 -1.15 18.45 6.57
C VAL A 147 -1.17 19.22 7.89
N LYS A 148 -1.22 18.50 8.99
CA LYS A 148 -1.31 19.04 10.35
C LYS A 148 -0.78 18.06 11.39
N ASN A 149 -0.64 18.53 12.64
CA ASN A 149 -0.34 17.65 13.77
C ASN A 149 -1.53 16.74 14.11
N PRO A 150 -1.29 15.54 14.68
CA PRO A 150 -2.34 14.71 15.26
C PRO A 150 -3.22 15.47 16.25
N ASP A 151 -4.52 15.32 16.07
CA ASP A 151 -5.54 15.86 16.97
C ASP A 151 -6.29 14.70 17.63
N LYS A 152 -6.17 14.61 18.95
CA LYS A 152 -6.69 13.49 19.72
C LYS A 152 -8.22 13.36 19.63
N GLU A 153 -8.94 14.46 19.68
CA GLU A 153 -10.40 14.43 19.60
C GLU A 153 -10.87 13.97 18.23
N GLU A 154 -10.20 14.42 17.16
CA GLU A 154 -10.55 14.02 15.80
C GLU A 154 -10.32 12.51 15.56
N TYR A 155 -9.11 11.99 15.87
CA TYR A 155 -8.83 10.60 15.55
C TYR A 155 -9.55 9.62 16.48
N THR A 156 -9.73 9.94 17.75
CA THR A 156 -10.49 9.07 18.66
C THR A 156 -11.95 9.03 18.26
N SER A 157 -12.58 10.18 17.97
CA SER A 157 -13.97 10.23 17.50
C SER A 157 -14.15 9.36 16.26
N LEU A 158 -13.28 9.48 15.25
CA LEU A 158 -13.39 8.68 14.04
C LEU A 158 -13.19 7.19 14.30
N LEU A 159 -12.15 6.83 15.03
CA LEU A 159 -11.76 5.43 15.25
C LEU A 159 -12.66 4.70 16.27
N ASP A 160 -13.45 5.42 17.04
CA ASP A 160 -14.49 4.83 17.89
C ASP A 160 -15.79 4.52 17.11
N GLU A 161 -15.98 5.16 15.96
CA GLU A 161 -17.15 4.97 15.09
C GLU A 161 -16.99 3.80 14.11
N THR A 162 -15.75 3.42 13.75
CA THR A 162 -15.49 2.44 12.69
C THR A 162 -14.33 1.50 12.97
N ASN A 163 -14.44 0.29 12.42
CA ASN A 163 -13.35 -0.69 12.33
C ASN A 163 -12.81 -0.83 10.89
N CYS A 164 -13.20 0.05 9.98
CA CYS A 164 -12.83 0.00 8.58
C CYS A 164 -11.37 0.37 8.33
N ILE A 165 -10.82 1.31 9.11
CA ILE A 165 -9.44 1.76 8.96
C ILE A 165 -8.51 0.70 9.51
N LYS A 166 -7.61 0.18 8.64
CA LYS A 166 -6.68 -0.90 8.98
C LYS A 166 -5.22 -0.44 9.05
N ARG A 167 -4.93 0.68 8.42
CA ARG A 167 -3.61 1.28 8.43
C ARG A 167 -3.75 2.81 8.42
N TRP A 168 -2.87 3.48 9.16
CA TRP A 168 -2.76 4.93 9.16
C TRP A 168 -1.29 5.35 9.18
N ASP A 169 -0.91 6.15 8.19
CA ASP A 169 0.44 6.64 8.03
C ASP A 169 0.57 8.06 8.57
N SER A 170 1.64 8.33 9.30
CA SER A 170 1.93 9.66 9.87
C SER A 170 3.42 9.87 10.11
N SER A 171 3.81 11.13 10.34
CA SER A 171 5.19 11.49 10.64
C SER A 171 5.42 11.45 12.15
N PRO A 172 6.31 10.59 12.63
CA PRO A 172 6.45 10.31 14.07
C PRO A 172 7.04 11.47 14.88
N GLU A 173 7.73 12.41 14.23
CA GLU A 173 8.31 13.57 14.85
C GLU A 173 7.31 14.68 15.21
N LEU A 174 6.07 14.58 14.71
CA LEU A 174 5.04 15.58 14.99
C LEU A 174 4.58 15.54 16.45
N PRO A 175 4.28 16.69 17.06
CA PRO A 175 3.65 16.72 18.38
C PRO A 175 2.39 15.86 18.44
N GLY A 176 2.31 14.93 19.40
CA GLY A 176 1.18 14.01 19.57
C GLY A 176 1.25 12.74 18.74
N ALA A 177 2.23 12.59 17.84
CA ALA A 177 2.31 11.42 16.95
C ALA A 177 2.57 10.11 17.68
N LEU A 178 3.40 10.12 18.72
CA LEU A 178 3.67 8.91 19.52
C LEU A 178 2.44 8.45 20.31
N GLU A 179 1.65 9.37 20.85
CA GLU A 179 0.38 9.05 21.49
C GLU A 179 -0.62 8.49 20.49
N PHE A 180 -0.70 9.08 19.31
CA PHE A 180 -1.52 8.61 18.20
C PHE A 180 -1.15 7.17 17.81
N ALA A 181 0.13 6.85 17.64
CA ALA A 181 0.57 5.50 17.32
C ALA A 181 0.18 4.48 18.41
N GLY A 182 0.31 4.85 19.68
CA GLY A 182 -0.15 4.03 20.80
C GLY A 182 -1.65 3.75 20.75
N TYR A 183 -2.44 4.75 20.36
CA TYR A 183 -3.88 4.59 20.18
C TYR A 183 -4.21 3.66 18.99
N LEU A 184 -3.55 3.85 17.84
CA LEU A 184 -3.71 2.95 16.69
C LEU A 184 -3.40 1.50 17.06
N ARG A 185 -2.28 1.28 17.74
CA ARG A 185 -1.89 -0.06 18.24
C ARG A 185 -2.95 -0.66 19.15
N SER A 186 -3.56 0.12 20.05
CA SER A 186 -4.62 -0.35 20.94
C SER A 186 -5.88 -0.80 20.20
N LYS A 187 -6.11 -0.26 18.99
CA LYS A 187 -7.21 -0.61 18.09
C LYS A 187 -6.84 -1.73 17.09
N GLY A 188 -5.61 -2.22 17.11
CA GLY A 188 -5.12 -3.20 16.13
C GLY A 188 -4.92 -2.63 14.72
N ILE A 189 -4.73 -1.32 14.62
CA ILE A 189 -4.48 -0.61 13.36
C ILE A 189 -2.98 -0.48 13.16
N VAL A 190 -2.50 -0.77 11.95
CA VAL A 190 -1.09 -0.59 11.60
C VAL A 190 -0.76 0.90 11.58
N ALA A 191 0.18 1.31 12.43
CA ALA A 191 0.79 2.64 12.36
C ALA A 191 2.05 2.55 11.51
N ALA A 192 2.13 3.34 10.44
CA ALA A 192 3.31 3.43 9.60
C ALA A 192 3.92 4.83 9.63
N ILE A 193 5.25 4.88 9.62
CA ILE A 193 5.96 6.14 9.41
C ILE A 193 5.91 6.50 7.93
N SER A 194 5.64 7.76 7.63
CA SER A 194 5.55 8.30 6.28
C SER A 194 5.92 9.78 6.28
N HIS A 195 6.49 10.28 5.15
CA HIS A 195 6.79 11.71 4.97
C HIS A 195 7.51 12.32 6.18
N THR A 196 8.63 11.76 6.58
CA THR A 196 9.30 12.02 7.85
C THR A 196 10.78 12.35 7.67
N GLU A 197 11.31 13.20 8.54
CA GLU A 197 12.75 13.47 8.67
C GLU A 197 13.32 12.93 10.01
N ALA A 198 12.59 12.03 10.68
CA ALA A 198 13.03 11.48 11.96
C ALA A 198 14.33 10.67 11.82
N GLU A 199 15.27 10.93 12.71
CA GLU A 199 16.56 10.24 12.83
C GLU A 199 16.44 9.08 13.84
N TYR A 200 17.55 8.40 14.14
CA TYR A 200 17.57 7.14 14.88
C TYR A 200 16.80 7.16 16.21
N ASP A 201 17.05 8.13 17.07
CA ASP A 201 16.34 8.22 18.36
C ASP A 201 14.83 8.44 18.19
N GLY A 202 14.44 9.21 17.19
CA GLY A 202 13.04 9.44 16.83
C GLY A 202 12.37 8.17 16.28
N ILE A 203 13.05 7.44 15.41
CA ILE A 203 12.53 6.17 14.86
C ILE A 203 12.44 5.09 15.93
N LYS A 204 13.42 5.01 16.84
CA LYS A 204 13.38 4.10 17.98
C LYS A 204 12.18 4.40 18.89
N ALA A 205 11.99 5.67 19.25
CA ALA A 205 10.83 6.08 20.05
C ALA A 205 9.51 5.81 19.33
N ALA A 206 9.45 6.03 18.02
CA ALA A 206 8.29 5.71 17.18
C ALA A 206 7.96 4.21 17.22
N TYR A 207 8.95 3.35 17.06
CA TYR A 207 8.76 1.90 17.12
C TYR A 207 8.24 1.44 18.50
N GLU A 208 8.81 1.95 19.57
CA GLU A 208 8.37 1.67 20.94
C GLU A 208 6.91 2.14 21.17
N ALA A 209 6.53 3.28 20.60
CA ALA A 209 5.17 3.82 20.66
C ALA A 209 4.15 2.99 19.87
N GLY A 210 4.56 2.30 18.78
CA GLY A 210 3.66 1.46 18.02
C GLY A 210 3.75 1.56 16.51
N TYR A 211 4.64 2.38 15.96
CA TYR A 211 4.93 2.37 14.53
C TYR A 211 5.72 1.12 14.16
N THR A 212 5.17 0.29 13.28
CA THR A 212 5.78 -0.99 12.92
C THR A 212 6.13 -1.13 11.44
N HIS A 213 5.83 -0.10 10.66
CA HIS A 213 5.97 -0.12 9.20
C HIS A 213 6.51 1.22 8.69
N ALA A 214 7.27 1.18 7.58
CA ALA A 214 7.72 2.37 6.87
C ALA A 214 7.13 2.39 5.47
N ALA A 215 6.31 3.41 5.20
CA ALA A 215 5.63 3.60 3.93
C ALA A 215 6.62 3.98 2.82
N HIS A 216 6.34 3.55 1.57
CA HIS A 216 7.12 3.87 0.36
C HIS A 216 8.60 4.16 0.64
N PHE A 217 9.24 3.20 1.30
CA PHE A 217 10.58 3.33 1.90
C PHE A 217 11.61 3.95 0.94
N TYR A 218 12.42 4.87 1.40
CA TYR A 218 13.29 5.82 0.70
C TYR A 218 12.58 7.07 0.15
N ASN A 219 11.29 7.03 -0.12
CA ASN A 219 10.57 8.17 -0.67
C ASN A 219 10.06 9.07 0.46
N ALA A 220 10.17 10.39 0.28
CA ALA A 220 9.80 11.40 1.27
C ALA A 220 10.43 11.17 2.67
N MET A 221 11.68 10.68 2.68
CA MET A 221 12.50 10.50 3.88
C MET A 221 13.99 10.62 3.56
N PRO A 222 14.79 11.26 4.43
CA PRO A 222 16.23 11.42 4.19
C PRO A 222 16.98 10.11 4.45
N GLY A 223 18.03 9.90 3.66
CA GLY A 223 19.11 8.97 3.98
C GLY A 223 20.29 9.68 4.64
N PHE A 224 21.41 8.96 4.74
CA PHE A 224 22.67 9.49 5.24
C PHE A 224 23.03 10.83 4.58
N HIS A 225 23.31 11.83 5.40
CA HIS A 225 23.51 13.20 4.93
C HIS A 225 24.54 13.97 5.76
N LYS A 226 24.88 15.14 5.27
CA LYS A 226 25.81 16.07 5.93
C LYS A 226 25.08 17.35 6.34
N ARG A 227 25.27 17.77 7.59
CA ARG A 227 24.89 19.11 8.09
C ARG A 227 26.15 19.86 8.54
N ARG A 228 26.52 20.89 7.82
CA ARG A 228 27.83 21.55 7.95
C ARG A 228 28.97 20.54 7.80
N GLU A 229 29.80 20.37 8.82
CA GLU A 229 30.97 19.46 8.83
C GLU A 229 30.63 18.04 9.31
N TYR A 230 29.46 17.84 9.91
CA TYR A 230 29.08 16.59 10.57
C TYR A 230 28.22 15.71 9.68
N LYS A 231 28.39 14.42 9.86
CA LYS A 231 27.61 13.37 9.19
C LYS A 231 26.49 12.90 10.10
N TYR A 232 25.35 12.62 9.50
CA TYR A 232 24.17 12.15 10.20
C TYR A 232 23.52 11.00 9.44
N GLU A 233 22.97 10.06 10.18
CA GLU A 233 22.01 9.11 9.64
C GLU A 233 20.72 9.83 9.29
N GLY A 234 19.98 9.25 8.34
CA GLY A 234 18.62 9.67 8.07
C GLY A 234 17.61 8.65 8.56
N THR A 235 16.37 8.84 8.17
CA THR A 235 15.27 7.90 8.44
C THR A 235 15.58 6.53 7.85
N VAL A 236 16.18 6.46 6.68
CA VAL A 236 16.47 5.22 5.98
C VAL A 236 17.37 4.31 6.80
N GLU A 237 18.52 4.80 7.27
CA GLU A 237 19.45 4.02 8.09
C GLU A 237 18.83 3.64 9.42
N SER A 238 18.04 4.55 10.00
CA SER A 238 17.36 4.33 11.27
C SER A 238 16.33 3.20 11.19
N VAL A 239 15.58 3.12 10.11
CA VAL A 239 14.64 2.01 9.84
C VAL A 239 15.37 0.69 9.62
N TYR A 240 16.51 0.71 8.92
CA TYR A 240 17.33 -0.51 8.77
C TYR A 240 17.81 -1.05 10.11
N LEU A 241 18.19 -0.17 11.03
CA LEU A 241 18.65 -0.56 12.37
C LEU A 241 17.53 -0.93 13.36
N THR A 242 16.28 -0.74 12.96
CA THR A 242 15.11 -1.15 13.74
C THR A 242 14.59 -2.47 13.19
N ASP A 243 15.11 -3.58 13.72
CA ASP A 243 14.91 -4.94 13.18
C ASP A 243 13.45 -5.33 12.99
N GLY A 244 12.59 -4.99 13.94
CA GLY A 244 11.17 -5.35 13.90
C GLY A 244 10.31 -4.48 12.95
N MET A 245 10.86 -3.39 12.40
CA MET A 245 10.12 -2.52 11.49
C MET A 245 10.11 -3.10 10.07
N THR A 246 8.94 -3.26 9.50
CA THR A 246 8.75 -3.69 8.11
C THR A 246 8.82 -2.50 7.16
N ILE A 247 9.10 -2.75 5.89
CA ILE A 247 9.20 -1.74 4.84
C ILE A 247 8.34 -2.10 3.63
N GLU A 248 7.84 -1.11 2.92
CA GLU A 248 7.27 -1.29 1.60
C GLU A 248 8.11 -0.59 0.53
N LEU A 249 8.23 -1.22 -0.62
CA LEU A 249 9.03 -0.73 -1.75
C LEU A 249 8.15 -0.54 -2.99
N ILE A 250 8.32 0.59 -3.65
CA ILE A 250 7.79 0.83 -4.99
C ILE A 250 8.86 0.32 -5.98
N ALA A 251 8.59 -0.84 -6.59
CA ALA A 251 9.58 -1.56 -7.40
C ALA A 251 9.39 -1.37 -8.91
N ASP A 252 8.99 -0.17 -9.31
CA ASP A 252 8.73 0.20 -10.72
C ASP A 252 10.01 0.50 -11.53
N GLY A 253 11.18 0.48 -10.88
CA GLY A 253 12.47 0.81 -11.50
C GLY A 253 12.71 2.31 -11.67
N ILE A 254 11.79 3.15 -11.21
CA ILE A 254 11.82 4.62 -11.29
C ILE A 254 12.02 5.23 -9.91
N HIS A 255 11.13 4.91 -8.96
CA HIS A 255 11.25 5.36 -7.57
C HIS A 255 12.52 4.85 -6.90
N LEU A 256 12.87 3.59 -7.16
CA LEU A 256 14.07 2.97 -6.64
C LEU A 256 14.83 2.22 -7.75
N PRO A 257 16.14 2.50 -7.93
CA PRO A 257 16.95 1.70 -8.83
C PRO A 257 17.11 0.27 -8.30
N SER A 258 17.33 -0.68 -9.20
CA SER A 258 17.44 -2.11 -8.86
C SER A 258 18.50 -2.42 -7.80
N THR A 259 19.56 -1.61 -7.73
CA THR A 259 20.61 -1.74 -6.70
C THR A 259 20.11 -1.44 -5.31
N ILE A 260 19.24 -0.44 -5.16
CA ILE A 260 18.62 -0.08 -3.86
C ILE A 260 17.56 -1.12 -3.49
N LEU A 261 16.75 -1.59 -4.43
CA LEU A 261 15.79 -2.68 -4.17
C LEU A 261 16.52 -3.93 -3.64
N ARG A 262 17.65 -4.30 -4.26
CA ARG A 262 18.49 -5.43 -3.80
C ARG A 262 19.09 -5.19 -2.42
N LEU A 263 19.54 -3.96 -2.13
CA LEU A 263 20.07 -3.59 -0.82
C LEU A 263 19.00 -3.70 0.26
N ALA A 264 17.82 -3.12 0.02
CA ALA A 264 16.69 -3.18 0.93
C ALA A 264 16.28 -4.62 1.26
N TYR A 265 16.12 -5.45 0.21
CA TYR A 265 15.82 -6.87 0.37
C TYR A 265 16.92 -7.63 1.15
N LYS A 266 18.19 -7.33 0.88
CA LYS A 266 19.31 -7.96 1.58
C LYS A 266 19.33 -7.64 3.08
N LEU A 267 18.98 -6.40 3.45
CA LEU A 267 19.02 -5.94 4.84
C LEU A 267 17.76 -6.32 5.63
N LYS A 268 16.58 -6.24 5.03
CA LYS A 268 15.30 -6.53 5.70
C LYS A 268 14.79 -7.96 5.47
N GLY A 269 15.16 -8.57 4.36
CA GLY A 269 14.71 -9.92 4.01
C GLY A 269 13.24 -9.98 3.61
N VAL A 270 12.80 -11.16 3.18
CA VAL A 270 11.45 -11.40 2.67
C VAL A 270 10.36 -11.17 3.73
N SER A 271 10.65 -11.49 5.00
CA SER A 271 9.68 -11.39 6.10
C SER A 271 9.38 -9.95 6.53
N HIS A 272 10.24 -8.99 6.16
CA HIS A 272 10.11 -7.59 6.55
C HIS A 272 10.00 -6.64 5.35
N THR A 273 9.79 -7.18 4.15
CA THR A 273 9.67 -6.38 2.92
C THR A 273 8.39 -6.75 2.17
N CYS A 274 7.60 -5.76 1.81
CA CYS A 274 6.49 -5.93 0.88
C CYS A 274 6.64 -4.98 -0.32
N LEU A 275 5.91 -5.28 -1.38
CA LEU A 275 5.87 -4.45 -2.58
C LEU A 275 4.51 -3.75 -2.64
N VAL A 276 4.54 -2.48 -3.04
CA VAL A 276 3.34 -1.67 -3.26
C VAL A 276 3.45 -0.96 -4.60
N THR A 277 2.32 -0.51 -5.12
CA THR A 277 2.29 0.30 -6.34
C THR A 277 2.37 1.79 -6.03
N ASP A 278 1.74 2.21 -4.94
CA ASP A 278 1.49 3.63 -4.65
C ASP A 278 0.84 4.35 -5.84
N ALA A 279 -0.04 3.61 -6.54
CA ALA A 279 -0.62 4.01 -7.82
C ALA A 279 -1.57 5.19 -7.65
N LEU A 280 -1.45 6.18 -8.52
CA LEU A 280 -2.39 7.30 -8.65
C LEU A 280 -3.55 6.97 -9.59
N ALA A 281 -4.50 7.90 -9.72
CA ALA A 281 -5.64 7.80 -10.63
C ALA A 281 -5.26 7.40 -12.07
N TYR A 282 -4.11 7.84 -12.53
CA TYR A 282 -3.65 7.64 -13.90
C TYR A 282 -3.08 6.25 -14.19
N ALA A 283 -2.85 5.44 -13.15
CA ALA A 283 -2.42 4.05 -13.33
C ALA A 283 -3.54 3.24 -14.02
N ALA A 284 -3.18 2.45 -15.05
CA ALA A 284 -4.12 1.66 -15.85
C ALA A 284 -5.32 2.48 -16.40
N ALA A 285 -5.10 3.75 -16.73
CA ALA A 285 -6.12 4.71 -17.16
C ALA A 285 -6.06 4.95 -18.69
N GLU A 286 -6.13 3.89 -19.49
CA GLU A 286 -6.10 4.01 -20.95
C GLU A 286 -7.23 4.91 -21.47
N GLY A 287 -6.85 5.91 -22.27
CA GLY A 287 -7.79 6.85 -22.89
C GLY A 287 -8.40 7.90 -21.97
N VAL A 288 -7.91 8.01 -20.74
CA VAL A 288 -8.30 9.07 -19.81
C VAL A 288 -7.47 10.32 -20.05
N GLU A 289 -8.14 11.45 -20.26
CA GLU A 289 -7.49 12.74 -20.41
C GLU A 289 -7.02 13.27 -19.05
N ILE A 290 -5.76 13.74 -19.00
CA ILE A 290 -5.21 14.36 -17.80
C ILE A 290 -5.72 15.79 -17.74
N THR A 291 -6.58 16.07 -16.77
CA THR A 291 -7.19 17.39 -16.59
C THR A 291 -6.53 18.23 -15.50
N ASP A 292 -5.75 17.62 -14.60
CA ASP A 292 -5.03 18.35 -13.55
C ASP A 292 -3.78 19.02 -14.13
N PRO A 293 -3.71 20.37 -14.14
CA PRO A 293 -2.59 21.11 -14.70
C PRO A 293 -1.26 20.90 -13.94
N ASN A 294 -1.33 20.35 -12.73
CA ASN A 294 -0.15 20.07 -11.91
C ASN A 294 0.42 18.67 -12.20
N VAL A 295 -0.28 17.86 -12.96
CA VAL A 295 0.17 16.51 -13.31
C VAL A 295 0.87 16.54 -14.66
N ILE A 296 2.10 16.05 -14.69
CA ILE A 296 2.91 15.90 -15.90
C ILE A 296 3.22 14.41 -16.05
N ILE A 297 2.92 13.85 -17.21
CA ILE A 297 3.31 12.48 -17.55
C ILE A 297 4.35 12.54 -18.67
N GLU A 298 5.56 12.12 -18.38
CA GLU A 298 6.67 12.00 -19.32
C GLU A 298 7.27 10.60 -19.24
N ASP A 299 7.47 9.94 -20.37
CA ASP A 299 8.04 8.60 -20.47
C ASP A 299 7.35 7.56 -19.56
N GLY A 300 6.05 7.67 -19.37
CA GLY A 300 5.26 6.80 -18.49
C GLY A 300 5.40 7.12 -17.00
N VAL A 301 6.08 8.20 -16.63
CA VAL A 301 6.24 8.64 -15.25
C VAL A 301 5.29 9.80 -14.97
N CYS A 302 4.49 9.65 -13.93
CA CYS A 302 3.63 10.71 -13.42
C CYS A 302 4.40 11.58 -12.42
N THR A 303 4.40 12.88 -12.62
CA THR A 303 5.01 13.87 -11.72
C THR A 303 3.95 14.89 -11.32
N VAL A 304 3.84 15.15 -10.01
CA VAL A 304 2.92 16.17 -9.47
C VAL A 304 3.72 17.39 -9.05
N SER A 305 3.42 18.56 -9.61
CA SER A 305 4.17 19.80 -9.38
C SER A 305 3.42 20.78 -8.47
N TYR A 306 3.05 20.37 -7.25
CA TYR A 306 2.45 21.27 -6.26
C TYR A 306 3.48 22.20 -5.57
N THR A 307 4.76 21.85 -5.67
CA THR A 307 5.87 22.61 -5.12
C THR A 307 7.08 22.50 -6.05
N HIS A 308 8.10 23.35 -5.85
CA HIS A 308 9.39 23.23 -6.55
C HIS A 308 10.17 21.94 -6.24
N LEU A 309 9.60 21.06 -5.43
CA LEU A 309 10.09 19.69 -5.18
C LEU A 309 9.27 18.74 -6.06
N ARG A 310 9.94 18.13 -7.02
CA ARG A 310 9.34 17.09 -7.86
C ARG A 310 9.13 15.83 -7.03
N ALA A 311 7.89 15.52 -6.72
CA ALA A 311 7.53 14.19 -6.25
C ALA A 311 7.27 13.31 -7.48
N HIS A 312 8.04 12.25 -7.62
CA HIS A 312 7.79 11.23 -8.62
C HIS A 312 6.80 10.24 -8.03
N GLU A 313 5.58 10.27 -8.49
CA GLU A 313 4.56 9.32 -8.04
C GLU A 313 4.04 8.53 -9.23
N THR A 314 4.27 7.25 -9.17
CA THR A 314 3.76 6.14 -9.95
C THR A 314 4.00 6.10 -11.46
N SER A 315 4.52 4.96 -11.86
CA SER A 315 4.58 4.51 -13.24
C SER A 315 3.19 4.06 -13.72
N LEU A 316 2.87 4.37 -14.97
CA LEU A 316 1.70 3.84 -15.68
C LEU A 316 1.78 2.33 -15.94
N HIS A 317 2.92 1.72 -15.66
CA HIS A 317 3.18 0.30 -15.86
C HIS A 317 3.02 -0.47 -14.56
N LEU A 318 1.78 -0.86 -14.26
CA LEU A 318 1.53 -2.05 -13.44
C LEU A 318 1.84 -3.25 -14.34
N VAL A 319 3.01 -3.83 -14.20
CA VAL A 319 3.36 -5.10 -14.84
C VAL A 319 3.06 -6.24 -13.89
#